data_92413f8d37d3c16e7a683b56857c8852
#
_entry.id   92413f8d37d3c16e7a683b56857c8852
#
_cell.length_a   1.000
_cell.length_b   1.000
_cell.length_c   1.000
_cell.angle_alpha   90.00
_cell.angle_beta   90.00
_cell.angle_gamma   90.00
#
_symmetry.space_group_name_H-M   'P 1'
#
loop_
_entity.id
_entity.type
_entity.pdbx_description
1 polymer ?
#
loop_
_entity_poly.entity_id
_entity_poly.type
_entity_poly.pdbx_seq_one_letter_code
_entity_poly.pdbx_strand_id
1 'polypeptide(L)'
;NRYVERMTSDFNALGMISPDKEPRATENIQIILELINKLIEGGYAYHEGKDVYFSVESFPNYGKLSNQKMDEILSGARVEIDKEKKNPADFVLWKRSDEGLAWDSPWGRGRPGWHVECSAMSMDALGESFDIHAGGSDLKFPHHENEIAQSESATGNKFAKYWMHTGPLRIDKKKMSKSLDNFLTIRDALK
;
A
#
# COMPACT_ATOMS: atom_id res chain seq x y z
N ASN A 1 5.06 -10.41 17.39
CA ASN A 1 5.79 -9.47 18.27
C ASN A 1 7.32 -9.58 18.12
N ARG A 2 7.91 -10.78 18.05
CA ARG A 2 9.38 -10.97 17.94
C ARG A 2 10.07 -10.10 16.88
N TYR A 3 9.47 -9.93 15.70
CA TYR A 3 10.06 -9.12 14.63
C TYR A 3 9.88 -7.61 14.87
N VAL A 4 8.79 -7.21 15.50
CA VAL A 4 8.57 -5.81 15.90
C VAL A 4 9.64 -5.41 16.94
N GLU A 5 9.85 -6.23 17.97
CA GLU A 5 10.89 -5.99 19.00
C GLU A 5 12.29 -5.86 18.39
N ARG A 6 12.60 -6.73 17.39
CA ARG A 6 13.88 -6.65 16.67
C ARG A 6 14.02 -5.38 15.86
N MET A 7 12.97 -4.99 15.11
CA MET A 7 12.93 -3.77 14.33
C MET A 7 13.16 -2.54 15.23
N THR A 8 12.42 -2.46 16.34
CA THR A 8 12.58 -1.36 17.31
C THR A 8 13.99 -1.31 17.87
N SER A 9 14.58 -2.46 18.23
CA SER A 9 15.97 -2.53 18.71
C SER A 9 16.98 -2.07 17.67
N ASP A 10 16.79 -2.47 16.40
CA ASP A 10 17.67 -2.10 15.30
C ASP A 10 17.55 -0.59 14.97
N PHE A 11 16.34 -0.02 15.01
CA PHE A 11 16.12 1.42 14.82
C PHE A 11 16.74 2.27 15.95
N ASN A 12 16.59 1.83 17.18
CA ASN A 12 17.22 2.48 18.34
C ASN A 12 18.75 2.46 18.23
N ALA A 13 19.33 1.37 17.74
CA ALA A 13 20.78 1.26 17.52
C ALA A 13 21.29 2.22 16.42
N LEU A 14 20.44 2.58 15.46
CA LEU A 14 20.71 3.60 14.45
C LEU A 14 20.48 5.04 14.96
N GLY A 15 20.01 5.23 16.19
CA GLY A 15 19.67 6.54 16.73
C GLY A 15 18.41 7.15 16.10
N MET A 16 17.53 6.34 15.55
CA MET A 16 16.27 6.83 14.97
C MET A 16 15.33 7.30 16.09
N ILE A 17 14.66 8.42 15.85
CA ILE A 17 13.60 8.92 16.74
C ILE A 17 12.36 8.04 16.53
N SER A 18 11.76 7.58 17.62
CA SER A 18 10.52 6.81 17.55
C SER A 18 9.38 7.66 16.97
N PRO A 19 8.52 7.10 16.12
CA PRO A 19 7.35 7.81 15.64
C PRO A 19 6.32 8.03 16.78
N ASP A 20 5.52 9.07 16.69
CA ASP A 20 4.44 9.35 17.65
C ASP A 20 3.31 8.30 17.57
N LYS A 21 3.06 7.77 16.38
CA LYS A 21 2.10 6.69 16.12
C LYS A 21 2.74 5.61 15.23
N GLU A 22 2.52 4.35 15.59
CA GLU A 22 2.97 3.16 14.85
C GLU A 22 1.80 2.19 14.69
N PRO A 23 0.81 2.52 13.82
CA PRO A 23 -0.41 1.73 13.67
C PRO A 23 -0.11 0.35 13.07
N ARG A 24 -0.89 -0.64 13.49
CA ARG A 24 -0.81 -2.02 12.97
C ARG A 24 -2.07 -2.34 12.19
N ALA A 25 -1.92 -2.86 10.97
CA ALA A 25 -3.06 -3.23 10.13
C ALA A 25 -4.05 -4.16 10.85
N THR A 26 -3.54 -5.11 11.64
CA THR A 26 -4.36 -6.06 12.42
C THR A 26 -5.23 -5.43 13.50
N GLU A 27 -4.92 -4.23 13.93
CA GLU A 27 -5.65 -3.47 14.96
C GLU A 27 -6.58 -2.43 14.32
N ASN A 28 -6.50 -2.24 13.00
CA ASN A 28 -7.19 -1.19 12.24
C ASN A 28 -8.14 -1.74 11.16
N ILE A 29 -8.57 -2.98 11.27
CA ILE A 29 -9.44 -3.63 10.26
C ILE A 29 -10.74 -2.86 10.07
N GLN A 30 -11.34 -2.34 11.14
CA GLN A 30 -12.62 -1.64 11.04
C GLN A 30 -12.56 -0.40 10.14
N ILE A 31 -11.55 0.47 10.32
CA ILE A 31 -11.39 1.67 9.48
C ILE A 31 -11.05 1.32 8.03
N ILE A 32 -10.37 0.19 7.82
CA ILE A 32 -10.09 -0.31 6.47
C ILE A 32 -11.39 -0.74 5.78
N LEU A 33 -12.26 -1.47 6.47
CA LEU A 33 -13.57 -1.87 5.94
C LEU A 33 -14.45 -0.66 5.64
N GLU A 34 -14.44 0.35 6.50
CA GLU A 34 -15.17 1.61 6.31
C GLU A 34 -14.69 2.35 5.05
N LEU A 35 -13.36 2.44 4.85
CA LEU A 35 -12.80 3.04 3.64
C LEU A 35 -13.21 2.27 2.37
N ILE A 36 -13.12 0.94 2.39
CA ILE A 36 -13.55 0.11 1.25
C ILE A 36 -15.02 0.32 0.95
N ASN A 37 -15.88 0.34 1.98
CA ASN A 37 -17.31 0.57 1.80
C ASN A 37 -17.58 1.95 1.18
N LYS A 38 -16.91 2.99 1.67
CA LYS A 38 -17.00 4.36 1.13
C LYS A 38 -16.61 4.41 -0.36
N LEU A 39 -15.58 3.65 -0.77
CA LEU A 39 -15.16 3.55 -2.16
C LEU A 39 -16.20 2.81 -3.02
N ILE A 40 -16.85 1.77 -2.51
CA ILE A 40 -17.94 1.06 -3.22
C ILE A 40 -19.14 1.98 -3.38
N GLU A 41 -19.60 2.64 -2.33
CA GLU A 41 -20.72 3.57 -2.35
C GLU A 41 -20.47 4.75 -3.30
N GLY A 42 -19.24 5.21 -3.40
CA GLY A 42 -18.79 6.26 -4.33
C GLY A 42 -18.64 5.79 -5.80
N GLY A 43 -18.79 4.51 -6.08
CA GLY A 43 -18.63 3.95 -7.43
C GLY A 43 -17.16 3.78 -7.88
N TYR A 44 -16.20 3.90 -6.96
CA TYR A 44 -14.76 3.73 -7.23
C TYR A 44 -14.28 2.29 -7.05
N ALA A 45 -15.08 1.47 -6.39
CA ALA A 45 -14.76 0.06 -6.16
C ALA A 45 -15.96 -0.83 -6.46
N TYR A 46 -15.70 -2.09 -6.70
CA TYR A 46 -16.73 -3.09 -6.98
C TYR A 46 -16.37 -4.44 -6.37
N HIS A 47 -17.40 -5.21 -6.03
CA HIS A 47 -17.29 -6.60 -5.61
C HIS A 47 -17.51 -7.48 -6.83
N GLU A 48 -16.57 -8.36 -7.14
CA GLU A 48 -16.68 -9.34 -8.22
C GLU A 48 -16.10 -10.67 -7.77
N GLY A 49 -16.82 -11.75 -8.07
CA GLY A 49 -16.42 -13.08 -7.64
C GLY A 49 -16.28 -13.18 -6.12
N LYS A 50 -15.06 -13.28 -5.63
CA LYS A 50 -14.74 -13.44 -4.21
C LYS A 50 -14.08 -12.21 -3.59
N ASP A 51 -13.63 -11.28 -4.39
CA ASP A 51 -12.74 -10.18 -4.00
C ASP A 51 -13.42 -8.82 -4.24
N VAL A 52 -12.90 -7.78 -3.60
CA VAL A 52 -13.28 -6.38 -3.86
C VAL A 52 -12.10 -5.69 -4.54
N TYR A 53 -12.38 -5.01 -5.64
CA TYR A 53 -11.38 -4.33 -6.46
C TYR A 53 -11.65 -2.83 -6.53
N PHE A 54 -10.58 -2.05 -6.60
CA PHE A 54 -10.63 -0.65 -6.99
C PHE A 54 -10.67 -0.58 -8.53
N SER A 55 -11.56 0.25 -9.05
CA SER A 55 -11.66 0.51 -10.49
C SER A 55 -10.72 1.66 -10.88
N VAL A 56 -9.60 1.34 -11.51
CA VAL A 56 -8.61 2.36 -11.89
C VAL A 56 -9.16 3.37 -12.88
N GLU A 57 -10.06 2.94 -13.76
CA GLU A 57 -10.73 3.83 -14.72
C GLU A 57 -11.62 4.88 -14.06
N SER A 58 -12.11 4.63 -12.84
CA SER A 58 -12.92 5.60 -12.08
C SER A 58 -12.12 6.76 -11.52
N PHE A 59 -10.78 6.71 -11.55
CA PHE A 59 -9.88 7.77 -11.08
C PHE A 59 -9.03 8.32 -12.23
N PRO A 60 -9.48 9.40 -12.90
CA PRO A 60 -8.83 9.93 -14.11
C PRO A 60 -7.38 10.39 -13.94
N ASN A 61 -6.97 10.68 -12.70
CA ASN A 61 -5.61 11.11 -12.38
C ASN A 61 -4.63 9.97 -12.06
N TYR A 62 -5.04 8.71 -12.26
CA TYR A 62 -4.17 7.56 -12.01
C TYR A 62 -2.91 7.60 -12.87
N GLY A 63 -1.76 7.35 -12.25
CA GLY A 63 -0.46 7.45 -12.90
C GLY A 63 0.24 8.81 -12.77
N LYS A 64 -0.41 9.81 -12.14
CA LYS A 64 0.11 11.17 -12.01
C LYS A 64 1.40 11.26 -11.18
N LEU A 65 1.48 10.51 -10.07
CA LEU A 65 2.68 10.49 -9.21
C LEU A 65 3.85 9.80 -9.92
N SER A 66 3.59 8.68 -10.54
CA SER A 66 4.61 7.85 -11.21
C SER A 66 4.99 8.39 -12.59
N ASN A 67 4.19 9.32 -13.15
CA ASN A 67 4.29 9.80 -14.52
C ASN A 67 4.13 8.66 -15.55
N GLN A 68 3.25 7.70 -15.25
CA GLN A 68 2.92 6.59 -16.15
C GLN A 68 1.57 6.82 -16.82
N LYS A 69 1.48 6.42 -18.08
CA LYS A 69 0.21 6.43 -18.82
C LYS A 69 -0.48 5.08 -18.67
N MET A 70 -1.80 5.07 -18.73
CA MET A 70 -2.60 3.86 -18.61
C MET A 70 -2.19 2.79 -19.62
N ASP A 71 -1.92 3.16 -20.86
CA ASP A 71 -1.48 2.23 -21.90
C ASP A 71 -0.14 1.56 -21.58
N GLU A 72 0.77 2.30 -20.92
CA GLU A 72 2.06 1.78 -20.47
C GLU A 72 1.87 0.83 -19.29
N ILE A 73 0.96 1.15 -18.38
CA ILE A 73 0.59 0.31 -17.22
C ILE A 73 0.00 -1.01 -17.72
N LEU A 74 -0.94 -0.95 -18.66
CA LEU A 74 -1.58 -2.15 -19.23
C LEU A 74 -0.59 -3.01 -20.02
N SER A 75 0.33 -2.40 -20.77
CA SER A 75 1.35 -3.12 -21.54
C SER A 75 2.46 -3.72 -20.69
N GLY A 76 2.78 -3.09 -19.55
CA GLY A 76 3.79 -3.53 -18.59
C GLY A 76 3.28 -4.53 -17.56
N ALA A 77 1.98 -4.64 -17.40
CA ALA A 77 1.37 -5.59 -16.50
C ALA A 77 1.63 -7.01 -17.05
N ARG A 78 2.53 -7.76 -16.40
CA ARG A 78 2.57 -9.23 -16.49
C ARG A 78 1.31 -9.77 -15.79
N VAL A 79 0.17 -9.57 -16.42
CA VAL A 79 -1.11 -9.96 -15.87
C VAL A 79 -1.29 -11.43 -16.19
N GLU A 80 -1.18 -12.30 -15.20
CA GLU A 80 -2.10 -13.42 -15.15
C GLU A 80 -3.49 -12.78 -15.23
N ILE A 81 -4.21 -13.08 -16.31
CA ILE A 81 -5.53 -12.51 -16.57
C ILE A 81 -6.43 -13.03 -15.46
N ASP A 82 -6.52 -12.25 -14.39
CA ASP A 82 -7.53 -12.49 -13.35
C ASP A 82 -8.88 -12.19 -14.00
N LYS A 83 -9.61 -13.25 -14.32
CA LYS A 83 -10.90 -13.18 -15.03
C LYS A 83 -11.99 -12.46 -14.23
N GLU A 84 -11.74 -12.20 -12.96
CA GLU A 84 -12.66 -11.50 -12.06
C GLU A 84 -12.47 -9.98 -12.12
N LYS A 85 -11.38 -9.47 -12.71
CA LYS A 85 -11.16 -8.04 -12.88
C LYS A 85 -11.85 -7.49 -14.12
N LYS A 86 -12.52 -6.34 -13.96
CA LYS A 86 -13.10 -5.60 -15.10
C LYS A 86 -12.03 -4.98 -15.99
N ASN A 87 -10.95 -4.49 -15.37
CA ASN A 87 -9.77 -3.96 -16.06
C ASN A 87 -8.50 -4.61 -15.47
N PRO A 88 -7.53 -5.03 -16.28
CA PRO A 88 -6.27 -5.61 -15.78
C PRO A 88 -5.49 -4.72 -14.80
N ALA A 89 -5.64 -3.40 -14.88
CA ALA A 89 -5.01 -2.45 -13.96
C ALA A 89 -5.71 -2.36 -12.60
N ASP A 90 -6.94 -2.88 -12.46
CA ASP A 90 -7.66 -2.84 -11.20
C ASP A 90 -6.90 -3.62 -10.13
N PHE A 91 -6.97 -3.16 -8.89
CA PHE A 91 -6.22 -3.78 -7.80
C PHE A 91 -7.12 -4.11 -6.61
N VAL A 92 -6.70 -5.13 -5.86
CA VAL A 92 -7.48 -5.70 -4.77
C VAL A 92 -7.52 -4.76 -3.57
N LEU A 93 -8.72 -4.49 -3.06
CA LEU A 93 -8.98 -3.82 -1.78
C LEU A 93 -9.26 -4.81 -0.66
N TRP A 94 -10.01 -5.88 -0.96
CA TRP A 94 -10.27 -6.98 -0.04
C TRP A 94 -10.14 -8.30 -0.77
N LYS A 95 -9.30 -9.17 -0.25
CA LYS A 95 -9.07 -10.50 -0.80
C LYS A 95 -9.69 -11.56 0.09
N ARG A 96 -10.66 -12.31 -0.43
CA ARG A 96 -11.23 -13.44 0.30
C ARG A 96 -10.15 -14.49 0.60
N SER A 97 -10.15 -14.97 1.83
CA SER A 97 -9.26 -16.02 2.29
C SER A 97 -9.94 -16.86 3.34
N ASP A 98 -9.92 -18.16 3.14
CA ASP A 98 -10.45 -19.15 4.11
C ASP A 98 -9.31 -19.67 5.01
N GLU A 99 -8.06 -19.33 4.69
CA GLU A 99 -6.85 -19.78 5.38
C GLU A 99 -6.03 -18.63 5.95
N GLY A 100 -5.27 -18.93 7.02
CA GLY A 100 -4.37 -17.97 7.66
C GLY A 100 -5.07 -16.86 8.41
N LEU A 101 -4.40 -15.69 8.47
CA LEU A 101 -4.93 -14.52 9.15
C LEU A 101 -5.98 -13.85 8.27
N ALA A 102 -7.22 -13.85 8.73
CA ALA A 102 -8.36 -13.30 8.00
C ALA A 102 -9.44 -12.82 8.98
N TRP A 103 -10.25 -11.85 8.55
CA TRP A 103 -11.31 -11.21 9.32
C TRP A 103 -12.64 -11.30 8.57
N ASP A 104 -13.73 -11.19 9.32
CA ASP A 104 -15.07 -11.12 8.72
C ASP A 104 -15.29 -9.74 8.10
N SER A 105 -15.99 -9.72 6.96
CA SER A 105 -16.37 -8.51 6.25
C SER A 105 -17.73 -8.66 5.57
N PRO A 106 -18.37 -7.57 5.11
CA PRO A 106 -19.60 -7.64 4.31
C PRO A 106 -19.45 -8.46 3.02
N TRP A 107 -18.22 -8.61 2.53
CA TRP A 107 -17.91 -9.34 1.27
C TRP A 107 -17.43 -10.78 1.54
N GLY A 108 -17.46 -11.21 2.79
CA GLY A 108 -17.00 -12.51 3.23
C GLY A 108 -15.67 -12.44 3.99
N ARG A 109 -15.30 -13.59 4.57
CA ARG A 109 -14.05 -13.71 5.33
C ARG A 109 -12.84 -13.52 4.42
N GLY A 110 -11.88 -12.66 4.84
CA GLY A 110 -10.74 -12.33 4.02
C GLY A 110 -9.73 -11.39 4.70
N ARG A 111 -8.92 -10.75 3.90
CA ARG A 111 -7.89 -9.81 4.35
C ARG A 111 -7.84 -8.57 3.45
N PRO A 112 -7.41 -7.42 3.97
CA PRO A 112 -7.21 -6.23 3.16
C PRO A 112 -6.10 -6.41 2.11
N GLY A 113 -6.21 -5.67 1.02
CA GLY A 113 -5.10 -5.40 0.13
C GLY A 113 -4.06 -4.51 0.82
N TRP A 114 -2.80 -4.66 0.45
CA TRP A 114 -1.71 -3.92 1.09
C TRP A 114 -1.87 -2.39 1.03
N HIS A 115 -2.38 -1.88 -0.08
CA HIS A 115 -2.46 -0.42 -0.30
C HIS A 115 -3.53 0.24 0.57
N VAL A 116 -4.69 -0.40 0.74
CA VAL A 116 -5.80 0.17 1.52
C VAL A 116 -5.50 0.22 3.01
N GLU A 117 -4.64 -0.65 3.52
CA GLU A 117 -4.14 -0.59 4.90
C GLU A 117 -3.46 0.76 5.16
N CYS A 118 -2.51 1.12 4.29
CA CYS A 118 -1.76 2.36 4.43
C CYS A 118 -2.65 3.60 4.24
N SER A 119 -3.55 3.60 3.27
CA SER A 119 -4.51 4.69 3.06
C SER A 119 -5.38 4.92 4.29
N ALA A 120 -6.00 3.87 4.83
CA ALA A 120 -6.89 3.98 5.99
C ALA A 120 -6.15 4.44 7.23
N MET A 121 -5.01 3.82 7.56
CA MET A 121 -4.23 4.13 8.75
C MET A 121 -3.59 5.54 8.69
N SER A 122 -3.15 5.97 7.50
CA SER A 122 -2.61 7.34 7.33
C SER A 122 -3.67 8.40 7.53
N MET A 123 -4.87 8.19 6.96
CA MET A 123 -5.98 9.14 7.15
C MET A 123 -6.49 9.19 8.59
N ASP A 124 -6.55 8.04 9.28
CA ASP A 124 -6.92 7.99 10.69
C ASP A 124 -5.90 8.73 11.58
N ALA A 125 -4.62 8.53 11.31
CA ALA A 125 -3.56 9.11 12.13
C ALA A 125 -3.30 10.59 11.87
N LEU A 126 -3.42 11.05 10.61
CA LEU A 126 -2.93 12.35 10.13
C LEU A 126 -4.04 13.23 9.51
N GLY A 127 -5.24 12.69 9.34
CA GLY A 127 -6.34 13.36 8.64
C GLY A 127 -6.34 13.07 7.13
N GLU A 128 -7.40 13.54 6.46
CA GLU A 128 -7.63 13.26 5.03
C GLU A 128 -6.57 13.87 4.10
N SER A 129 -5.85 14.88 4.57
CA SER A 129 -4.76 15.56 3.86
C SER A 129 -3.65 15.91 4.82
N PHE A 130 -2.42 15.50 4.52
CA PHE A 130 -1.26 15.75 5.37
C PHE A 130 -0.05 16.25 4.56
N ASP A 131 1.03 16.64 5.24
CA ASP A 131 2.11 17.36 4.58
C ASP A 131 3.01 16.46 3.75
N ILE A 132 3.57 15.40 4.33
CA ILE A 132 4.61 14.59 3.70
C ILE A 132 4.26 13.11 3.77
N HIS A 133 4.29 12.43 2.61
CA HIS A 133 4.29 10.97 2.51
C HIS A 133 5.61 10.50 1.91
N ALA A 134 6.26 9.56 2.56
CA ALA A 134 7.60 9.12 2.15
C ALA A 134 7.71 7.60 2.05
N GLY A 135 8.65 7.12 1.23
CA GLY A 135 8.95 5.70 1.10
C GLY A 135 10.11 5.41 0.16
N GLY A 136 10.36 4.15 -0.11
CA GLY A 136 11.31 3.74 -1.13
C GLY A 136 10.84 4.09 -2.54
N SER A 137 11.77 4.29 -3.46
CA SER A 137 11.44 4.60 -4.87
C SER A 137 10.66 3.46 -5.56
N ASP A 138 10.75 2.25 -5.08
CA ASP A 138 10.01 1.08 -5.52
C ASP A 138 8.54 1.09 -5.05
N LEU A 139 8.20 1.86 -4.02
CA LEU A 139 6.82 2.09 -3.59
C LEU A 139 6.08 3.13 -4.43
N LYS A 140 6.81 3.97 -5.19
CA LYS A 140 6.19 5.03 -5.99
C LYS A 140 5.09 4.48 -6.91
N PHE A 141 5.34 3.32 -7.52
CA PHE A 141 4.36 2.59 -8.31
C PHE A 141 4.50 1.08 -8.05
N PRO A 142 3.39 0.35 -7.82
CA PRO A 142 2.01 0.85 -7.79
C PRO A 142 1.53 1.37 -6.42
N HIS A 143 2.30 1.18 -5.32
CA HIS A 143 1.80 1.34 -3.95
C HIS A 143 1.28 2.75 -3.65
N HIS A 144 2.12 3.77 -3.76
CA HIS A 144 1.73 5.16 -3.46
C HIS A 144 0.71 5.71 -4.48
N GLU A 145 0.78 5.29 -5.75
CA GLU A 145 -0.23 5.64 -6.75
C GLU A 145 -1.60 5.09 -6.36
N ASN A 146 -1.65 3.85 -5.85
CA ASN A 146 -2.88 3.23 -5.37
C ASN A 146 -3.42 3.90 -4.10
N GLU A 147 -2.54 4.32 -3.19
CA GLU A 147 -2.94 5.08 -2.00
C GLU A 147 -3.58 6.42 -2.38
N ILE A 148 -3.01 7.15 -3.36
CA ILE A 148 -3.61 8.39 -3.90
C ILE A 148 -5.00 8.10 -4.45
N ALA A 149 -5.12 7.09 -5.31
CA ALA A 149 -6.39 6.75 -5.94
C ALA A 149 -7.47 6.44 -4.90
N GLN A 150 -7.15 5.62 -3.89
CA GLN A 150 -8.07 5.26 -2.81
C GLN A 150 -8.48 6.48 -1.98
N SER A 151 -7.49 7.23 -1.49
CA SER A 151 -7.71 8.31 -0.53
C SER A 151 -8.41 9.51 -1.17
N GLU A 152 -7.95 9.94 -2.35
CA GLU A 152 -8.53 11.08 -3.06
C GLU A 152 -9.93 10.76 -3.62
N SER A 153 -10.20 9.52 -4.05
CA SER A 153 -11.55 9.09 -4.43
C SER A 153 -12.51 9.06 -3.25
N ALA A 154 -12.04 8.63 -2.08
CA ALA A 154 -12.89 8.56 -0.90
C ALA A 154 -13.18 9.93 -0.27
N THR A 155 -12.28 10.89 -0.36
CA THR A 155 -12.36 12.16 0.37
C THR A 155 -12.63 13.38 -0.51
N GLY A 156 -12.25 13.34 -1.77
CA GLY A 156 -12.21 14.49 -2.67
C GLY A 156 -11.06 15.47 -2.37
N ASN A 157 -10.22 15.17 -1.37
CA ASN A 157 -9.11 15.98 -0.93
C ASN A 157 -7.78 15.42 -1.45
N LYS A 158 -6.78 16.30 -1.63
CA LYS A 158 -5.42 15.87 -1.94
C LYS A 158 -4.85 15.09 -0.76
N PHE A 159 -4.42 13.85 -0.97
CA PHE A 159 -3.98 12.95 0.09
C PHE A 159 -2.70 13.43 0.79
N ALA A 160 -1.62 13.71 0.04
CA ALA A 160 -0.39 14.26 0.59
C ALA A 160 0.09 15.46 -0.23
N LYS A 161 0.59 16.51 0.44
CA LYS A 161 1.10 17.72 -0.22
C LYS A 161 2.41 17.45 -0.95
N TYR A 162 3.31 16.70 -0.30
CA TYR A 162 4.65 16.38 -0.79
C TYR A 162 4.92 14.88 -0.73
N TRP A 163 5.55 14.35 -1.76
CA TRP A 163 5.99 12.96 -1.86
C TRP A 163 7.51 12.89 -1.85
N MET A 164 8.07 12.08 -0.96
CA MET A 164 9.52 11.89 -0.85
C MET A 164 9.88 10.43 -1.11
N HIS A 165 10.80 10.19 -2.05
CA HIS A 165 11.24 8.84 -2.38
C HIS A 165 12.74 8.71 -2.26
N THR A 166 13.19 7.70 -1.49
CA THR A 166 14.61 7.36 -1.36
C THR A 166 14.98 6.25 -2.33
N GLY A 167 16.19 6.35 -2.89
CA GLY A 167 16.74 5.27 -3.72
C GLY A 167 17.10 4.03 -2.90
N PRO A 168 17.24 2.85 -3.54
CA PRO A 168 17.64 1.64 -2.86
C PRO A 168 19.10 1.72 -2.38
N LEU A 169 19.39 1.10 -1.24
CA LEU A 169 20.76 0.84 -0.82
C LEU A 169 21.45 -0.07 -1.85
N ARG A 170 22.72 0.23 -2.11
CA ARG A 170 23.53 -0.53 -3.07
C ARG A 170 24.82 -0.99 -2.41
N ILE A 171 25.22 -2.23 -2.72
CA ILE A 171 26.52 -2.80 -2.41
C ILE A 171 27.20 -3.09 -3.74
N ASP A 172 28.41 -2.58 -3.95
CA ASP A 172 29.16 -2.72 -5.21
C ASP A 172 28.34 -2.33 -6.45
N LYS A 173 27.62 -1.20 -6.38
CA LYS A 173 26.75 -0.66 -7.43
C LYS A 173 25.49 -1.51 -7.74
N LYS A 174 25.30 -2.65 -7.10
CA LYS A 174 24.11 -3.50 -7.23
C LYS A 174 23.09 -3.18 -6.14
N LYS A 175 21.78 -3.24 -6.45
CA LYS A 175 20.72 -3.11 -5.45
C LYS A 175 20.94 -4.18 -4.38
N MET A 176 20.92 -3.78 -3.11
CA MET A 176 20.96 -4.71 -1.99
C MET A 176 19.65 -5.51 -1.93
N SER A 177 19.73 -6.83 -2.01
CA SER A 177 18.56 -7.70 -1.92
C SER A 177 18.91 -9.09 -1.41
N LYS A 178 17.94 -9.75 -0.77
CA LYS A 178 18.08 -11.13 -0.31
C LYS A 178 18.31 -12.12 -1.46
N SER A 179 17.64 -11.90 -2.59
CA SER A 179 17.74 -12.77 -3.77
C SER A 179 19.12 -12.73 -4.45
N LEU A 180 19.90 -11.67 -4.22
CA LEU A 180 21.26 -11.53 -4.73
C LEU A 180 22.32 -11.90 -3.70
N ASP A 181 21.91 -12.35 -2.51
CA ASP A 181 22.79 -12.72 -1.39
C ASP A 181 23.85 -11.63 -1.06
N ASN A 182 23.50 -10.36 -1.28
CA ASN A 182 24.35 -9.22 -1.07
C ASN A 182 23.78 -8.23 -0.04
N PHE A 183 22.95 -8.71 0.92
CA PHE A 183 22.37 -7.84 1.92
C PHE A 183 23.09 -7.91 3.27
N LEU A 184 23.14 -6.77 3.96
CA LEU A 184 23.59 -6.66 5.33
C LEU A 184 22.40 -6.36 6.24
N THR A 185 22.35 -6.99 7.39
CA THR A 185 21.43 -6.55 8.44
C THR A 185 22.00 -5.30 9.11
N ILE A 186 21.13 -4.51 9.77
CA ILE A 186 21.56 -3.37 10.58
C ILE A 186 22.61 -3.80 11.61
N ARG A 187 22.41 -4.95 12.25
CA ARG A 187 23.36 -5.51 13.23
C ARG A 187 24.72 -5.87 12.64
N ASP A 188 24.74 -6.31 11.39
CA ASP A 188 26.02 -6.64 10.73
C ASP A 188 26.74 -5.37 10.29
N ALA A 189 26.01 -4.33 9.89
CA ALA A 189 26.57 -3.05 9.51
C ALA A 189 27.11 -2.24 10.71
N LEU A 190 26.64 -2.52 11.92
CA LEU A 190 27.07 -1.86 13.17
C LEU A 190 28.20 -2.60 13.90
N LYS A 191 28.69 -3.73 13.41
CA LYS A 191 29.87 -4.44 13.92
C LYS A 191 31.16 -3.84 13.37
#